data_729b4d06b9b716f9e1c5ab5545615870
#
_entry.id   729b4d06b9b716f9e1c5ab5545615870
#
_cell.length_a   1.000
_cell.length_b   1.000
_cell.length_c   1.000
_cell.angle_alpha   90.00
_cell.angle_beta   90.00
_cell.angle_gamma   90.00
#
_symmetry.space_group_name_H-M   'P 1'
#
loop_
_entity.id
_entity.type
_entity.pdbx_description
1 polymer ?
#
loop_
_entity_poly.entity_id
_entity_poly.type
_entity_poly.pdbx_seq_one_letter_code
_entity_poly.pdbx_strand_id
1 'polypeptide(L)'
;MANITAKDVAALRAKTGIGMMECKKALVEADGDVEEAIKILRKRGELKAEAKAARIAADGIVDVMKEGNVTAMIEVNSETDFVAKNASFQEFVKNLLKTIIANKPADVDALMASTYIDGATTVEAKLKEMIFVIGEKISIRRFVVVNGLART
;
A
#
# COMPACT_ATOMS: atom_id res chain seq x y z
N MET A 1 29.49 11.68 -12.06
CA MET A 1 28.03 11.42 -12.19
C MET A 1 27.78 10.01 -12.70
N ALA A 2 26.91 9.28 -12.05
CA ALA A 2 26.53 7.97 -12.54
C ALA A 2 25.75 8.11 -13.85
N ASN A 3 26.00 7.18 -14.76
CA ASN A 3 25.30 7.11 -16.02
C ASN A 3 24.06 6.22 -15.83
N ILE A 4 22.90 6.85 -15.70
CA ILE A 4 21.65 6.17 -15.45
C ILE A 4 21.00 5.76 -16.77
N THR A 5 20.85 4.45 -16.96
CA THR A 5 20.29 3.90 -18.19
C THR A 5 18.80 3.63 -18.05
N ALA A 6 18.11 3.45 -19.18
CA ALA A 6 16.72 3.03 -19.20
C ALA A 6 16.52 1.69 -18.46
N LYS A 7 17.51 0.83 -18.53
CA LYS A 7 17.49 -0.47 -17.83
C LYS A 7 17.49 -0.29 -16.31
N ASP A 8 18.28 0.67 -15.80
CA ASP A 8 18.32 0.99 -14.37
C ASP A 8 16.96 1.49 -13.90
N VAL A 9 16.34 2.36 -14.67
CA VAL A 9 15.01 2.91 -14.36
C VAL A 9 13.96 1.80 -14.37
N ALA A 10 13.99 0.94 -15.38
CA ALA A 10 13.06 -0.18 -15.49
C ALA A 10 13.20 -1.16 -14.32
N ALA A 11 14.43 -1.43 -13.88
CA ALA A 11 14.69 -2.31 -12.74
C ALA A 11 14.12 -1.72 -11.45
N LEU A 12 14.29 -0.42 -11.23
CA LEU A 12 13.74 0.24 -10.05
C LEU A 12 12.21 0.26 -10.09
N ARG A 13 11.64 0.51 -11.25
CA ARG A 13 10.18 0.46 -11.43
C ARG A 13 9.63 -0.93 -11.11
N ALA A 14 10.27 -1.99 -11.62
CA ALA A 14 9.85 -3.36 -11.34
C ALA A 14 9.89 -3.68 -9.84
N LYS A 15 10.84 -3.10 -9.13
CA LYS A 15 11.04 -3.33 -7.70
C LYS A 15 10.04 -2.54 -6.83
N THR A 16 9.67 -1.35 -7.26
CA THR A 16 8.84 -0.44 -6.45
C THR A 16 7.40 -0.28 -6.95
N GLY A 17 7.14 -0.52 -8.21
CA GLY A 17 5.83 -0.24 -8.81
C GLY A 17 5.58 1.23 -9.10
N ILE A 18 6.54 2.10 -8.83
CA ILE A 18 6.42 3.54 -9.02
C ILE A 18 6.72 3.89 -10.48
N GLY A 19 6.09 4.96 -11.01
CA GLY A 19 6.21 5.35 -12.40
C GLY A 19 7.65 5.66 -12.85
N MET A 20 7.93 5.47 -14.13
CA MET A 20 9.29 5.61 -14.67
C MET A 20 9.91 6.98 -14.45
N MET A 21 9.14 8.06 -14.57
CA MET A 21 9.66 9.42 -14.38
C MET A 21 10.14 9.66 -12.95
N GLU A 22 9.37 9.20 -11.98
CA GLU A 22 9.75 9.32 -10.57
C GLU A 22 10.96 8.45 -10.23
N CYS A 23 11.03 7.25 -10.79
CA CYS A 23 12.18 6.37 -10.62
C CYS A 23 13.45 7.01 -11.21
N LYS A 24 13.34 7.60 -12.40
CA LYS A 24 14.46 8.28 -13.03
C LYS A 24 14.96 9.45 -12.19
N LYS A 25 14.05 10.29 -11.72
CA LYS A 25 14.41 11.44 -10.88
C LYS A 25 15.12 10.98 -9.61
N ALA A 26 14.60 9.94 -8.97
CA ALA A 26 15.19 9.42 -7.74
C ALA A 26 16.60 8.86 -7.99
N LEU A 27 16.80 8.14 -9.09
CA LEU A 27 18.13 7.62 -9.45
C LEU A 27 19.12 8.72 -9.74
N VAL A 28 18.68 9.80 -10.42
CA VAL A 28 19.52 10.96 -10.67
C VAL A 28 19.95 11.62 -9.36
N GLU A 29 19.01 11.85 -8.46
CA GLU A 29 19.31 12.43 -7.15
C GLU A 29 20.20 11.54 -6.30
N ALA A 30 20.05 10.23 -6.43
CA ALA A 30 20.86 9.25 -5.70
C ALA A 30 22.19 8.91 -6.38
N ASP A 31 22.48 9.57 -7.50
CA ASP A 31 23.71 9.33 -8.30
C ASP A 31 23.87 7.85 -8.67
N GLY A 32 22.74 7.19 -9.01
CA GLY A 32 22.73 5.80 -9.43
C GLY A 32 22.62 4.78 -8.30
N ASP A 33 22.65 5.21 -7.04
CA ASP A 33 22.52 4.31 -5.89
C ASP A 33 21.05 3.90 -5.72
N VAL A 34 20.76 2.62 -5.97
CA VAL A 34 19.41 2.07 -5.92
C VAL A 34 18.80 2.18 -4.52
N GLU A 35 19.57 1.87 -3.48
CA GLU A 35 19.06 1.92 -2.11
C GLU A 35 18.69 3.34 -1.70
N GLU A 36 19.55 4.30 -2.05
CA GLU A 36 19.27 5.71 -1.79
C GLU A 36 18.07 6.20 -2.59
N ALA A 37 17.94 5.76 -3.85
CA ALA A 37 16.79 6.09 -4.69
C ALA A 37 15.48 5.59 -4.05
N ILE A 38 15.48 4.40 -3.47
CA ILE A 38 14.32 3.85 -2.77
C ILE A 38 13.96 4.71 -1.56
N LYS A 39 14.95 5.16 -0.80
CA LYS A 39 14.71 6.06 0.33
C LYS A 39 14.09 7.38 -0.10
N ILE A 40 14.59 7.96 -1.20
CA ILE A 40 14.05 9.19 -1.77
C ILE A 40 12.59 8.99 -2.19
N LEU A 41 12.28 7.87 -2.85
CA LEU A 41 10.92 7.56 -3.27
C LEU A 41 9.98 7.38 -2.09
N ARG A 42 10.43 6.73 -1.03
CA ARG A 42 9.66 6.57 0.20
C ARG A 42 9.35 7.91 0.84
N LYS A 43 10.33 8.81 0.90
CA LYS A 43 10.14 10.15 1.45
C LYS A 43 9.12 10.94 0.64
N ARG A 44 9.21 10.89 -0.67
CA ARG A 44 8.24 11.53 -1.56
C ARG A 44 6.84 10.97 -1.38
N GLY A 45 6.74 9.64 -1.21
CA GLY A 45 5.47 8.99 -0.95
C GLY A 45 4.81 9.48 0.34
N GLU A 46 5.60 9.65 1.39
CA GLU A 46 5.10 10.20 2.65
C GLU A 46 4.58 11.62 2.48
N LEU A 47 5.33 12.47 1.78
CA LEU A 47 4.91 13.85 1.53
C LEU A 47 3.65 13.93 0.70
N LYS A 48 3.52 13.09 -0.32
CA LYS A 48 2.32 13.04 -1.16
C LYS A 48 1.12 12.51 -0.39
N ALA A 49 1.31 11.53 0.48
CA ALA A 49 0.24 11.02 1.34
C ALA A 49 -0.27 12.12 2.29
N GLU A 50 0.64 12.90 2.89
CA GLU A 50 0.28 14.02 3.73
C GLU A 50 -0.52 15.08 2.94
N ALA A 51 -0.07 15.40 1.74
CA ALA A 51 -0.73 16.38 0.88
C ALA A 51 -2.16 15.95 0.50
N LYS A 52 -2.41 14.65 0.43
CA LYS A 52 -3.71 14.10 0.07
C LYS A 52 -4.60 13.78 1.27
N ALA A 53 -4.10 13.90 2.49
CA ALA A 53 -4.81 13.47 3.69
C ALA A 53 -6.17 14.14 3.88
N ALA A 54 -6.33 15.39 3.42
CA ALA A 54 -7.58 16.14 3.55
C ALA A 54 -8.60 15.83 2.44
N ARG A 55 -8.24 15.06 1.41
CA ARG A 55 -9.16 14.73 0.32
C ARG A 55 -10.25 13.78 0.80
N ILE A 56 -11.40 13.83 0.12
CA ILE A 56 -12.52 12.94 0.44
C ILE A 56 -12.36 11.62 -0.32
N ALA A 57 -12.34 10.52 0.42
CA ALA A 57 -12.27 9.16 -0.13
C ALA A 57 -13.58 8.45 0.23
N ALA A 58 -14.59 8.61 -0.64
CA ALA A 58 -15.94 8.09 -0.41
C ALA A 58 -16.23 6.80 -1.17
N ASP A 59 -15.44 6.48 -2.17
CA ASP A 59 -15.52 5.21 -2.89
C ASP A 59 -14.59 4.18 -2.26
N GLY A 60 -14.47 3.02 -2.86
CA GLY A 60 -13.58 1.97 -2.38
C GLY A 60 -14.22 0.60 -2.46
N ILE A 61 -13.71 -0.33 -1.67
CA ILE A 61 -14.25 -1.69 -1.62
C ILE A 61 -14.38 -2.18 -0.18
N VAL A 62 -15.33 -3.11 -0.02
CA VAL A 62 -15.46 -3.96 1.16
C VAL A 62 -15.13 -5.35 0.71
N ASP A 63 -14.24 -6.02 1.39
CA ASP A 63 -13.85 -7.39 1.05
C ASP A 63 -13.80 -8.25 2.31
N VAL A 64 -13.92 -9.54 2.11
CA VAL A 64 -13.97 -10.52 3.20
C VAL A 64 -13.06 -11.70 2.86
N MET A 65 -12.41 -12.24 3.88
CA MET A 65 -11.57 -13.42 3.73
C MET A 65 -11.75 -14.33 4.94
N LYS A 66 -11.81 -15.61 4.67
CA LYS A 66 -11.94 -16.63 5.71
C LYS A 66 -10.77 -17.61 5.62
N GLU A 67 -10.12 -17.85 6.76
CA GLU A 67 -9.10 -18.89 6.87
C GLU A 67 -9.38 -19.69 8.13
N GLY A 68 -9.67 -21.00 7.98
CA GLY A 68 -10.06 -21.84 9.09
C GLY A 68 -11.32 -21.30 9.76
N ASN A 69 -11.24 -21.01 11.05
CA ASN A 69 -12.35 -20.45 11.81
C ASN A 69 -12.30 -18.93 11.94
N VAL A 70 -11.36 -18.28 11.26
CA VAL A 70 -11.20 -16.83 11.33
C VAL A 70 -11.75 -16.19 10.08
N THR A 71 -12.65 -15.23 10.25
CA THR A 71 -13.18 -14.42 9.14
C THR A 71 -12.82 -12.96 9.40
N ALA A 72 -12.23 -12.32 8.41
CA ALA A 72 -11.93 -10.89 8.46
C ALA A 72 -12.67 -10.16 7.34
N MET A 73 -13.14 -8.97 7.66
CA MET A 73 -13.80 -8.08 6.70
C MET A 73 -13.17 -6.71 6.83
N ILE A 74 -12.97 -6.03 5.72
CA ILE A 74 -12.32 -4.72 5.70
C ILE A 74 -13.03 -3.79 4.73
N GLU A 75 -13.05 -2.52 5.08
CA GLU A 75 -13.47 -1.44 4.18
C GLU A 75 -12.27 -0.53 3.95
N VAL A 76 -11.86 -0.42 2.68
CA VAL A 76 -10.76 0.46 2.26
C VAL A 76 -11.33 1.45 1.24
N ASN A 77 -11.18 2.73 1.54
CA ASN A 77 -11.75 3.79 0.71
C ASN A 77 -10.71 4.39 -0.24
N SER A 78 -11.20 4.88 -1.37
CA SER A 78 -10.44 5.60 -2.38
C SER A 78 -11.26 6.81 -2.84
N GLU A 79 -10.66 7.69 -3.64
CA GLU A 79 -11.38 8.87 -4.14
C GLU A 79 -12.35 8.51 -5.25
N THR A 80 -12.01 7.54 -6.10
CA THR A 80 -12.83 7.15 -7.25
C THR A 80 -13.08 5.65 -7.29
N ASP A 81 -14.14 5.26 -8.01
CA ASP A 81 -14.45 3.86 -8.25
C ASP A 81 -13.49 3.19 -9.25
N PHE A 82 -12.76 3.97 -10.03
CA PHE A 82 -11.72 3.43 -10.90
C PHE A 82 -10.64 2.71 -10.10
N VAL A 83 -10.25 3.30 -8.97
CA VAL A 83 -9.26 2.68 -8.08
C VAL A 83 -9.81 1.38 -7.49
N ALA A 84 -11.08 1.36 -7.13
CA ALA A 84 -11.71 0.14 -6.61
C ALA A 84 -11.62 -1.04 -7.60
N LYS A 85 -11.56 -0.76 -8.89
CA LYS A 85 -11.41 -1.78 -9.94
C LYS A 85 -9.96 -2.09 -10.30
N ASN A 86 -9.01 -1.35 -9.76
CA ASN A 86 -7.60 -1.51 -10.04
C ASN A 86 -7.06 -2.79 -9.39
N ALA A 87 -6.34 -3.61 -10.18
CA ALA A 87 -5.82 -4.89 -9.71
C ALA A 87 -4.85 -4.75 -8.53
N SER A 88 -3.98 -3.75 -8.58
CA SER A 88 -3.01 -3.51 -7.50
C SER A 88 -3.70 -3.10 -6.21
N PHE A 89 -4.75 -2.29 -6.30
CA PHE A 89 -5.55 -1.89 -5.14
C PHE A 89 -6.27 -3.10 -4.54
N GLN A 90 -6.88 -3.92 -5.37
CA GLN A 90 -7.57 -5.14 -4.92
C GLN A 90 -6.60 -6.11 -4.23
N GLU A 91 -5.41 -6.27 -4.79
CA GLU A 91 -4.37 -7.10 -4.19
C GLU A 91 -3.93 -6.56 -2.83
N PHE A 92 -3.77 -5.25 -2.73
CA PHE A 92 -3.44 -4.59 -1.47
C PHE A 92 -4.51 -4.89 -0.41
N VAL A 93 -5.78 -4.77 -0.77
CA VAL A 93 -6.91 -5.06 0.15
C VAL A 93 -6.88 -6.53 0.60
N LYS A 94 -6.64 -7.46 -0.31
CA LYS A 94 -6.52 -8.89 0.04
C LYS A 94 -5.34 -9.14 0.96
N ASN A 95 -4.23 -8.47 0.72
CA ASN A 95 -3.04 -8.60 1.58
C ASN A 95 -3.27 -7.98 2.96
N LEU A 96 -4.07 -6.93 3.05
CA LEU A 96 -4.49 -6.38 4.34
C LEU A 96 -5.34 -7.40 5.12
N LEU A 97 -6.25 -8.08 4.44
CA LEU A 97 -7.04 -9.14 5.08
C LEU A 97 -6.15 -10.27 5.60
N LYS A 98 -5.16 -10.69 4.82
CA LYS A 98 -4.17 -11.69 5.26
C LYS A 98 -3.38 -11.22 6.48
N THR A 99 -2.98 -9.95 6.48
CA THR A 99 -2.27 -9.33 7.61
C THR A 99 -3.15 -9.33 8.86
N ILE A 100 -4.41 -8.96 8.71
CA ILE A 100 -5.38 -8.94 9.81
C ILE A 100 -5.56 -10.35 10.40
N ILE A 101 -5.73 -11.34 9.55
CA ILE A 101 -5.90 -12.74 10.00
C ILE A 101 -4.66 -13.23 10.73
N ALA A 102 -3.48 -12.89 10.23
CA ALA A 102 -2.21 -13.31 10.84
C ALA A 102 -1.93 -12.63 12.18
N ASN A 103 -2.20 -11.33 12.28
CA ASN A 103 -1.79 -10.52 13.44
C ASN A 103 -2.93 -10.21 14.41
N LYS A 104 -4.17 -10.28 13.97
CA LYS A 104 -5.37 -9.99 14.76
C LYS A 104 -5.26 -8.67 15.53
N PRO A 105 -5.01 -7.55 14.83
CA PRO A 105 -4.87 -6.26 15.49
C PRO A 105 -6.19 -5.84 16.14
N ALA A 106 -6.12 -5.08 17.23
CA ALA A 106 -7.29 -4.69 18.01
C ALA A 106 -8.11 -3.59 17.31
N ASP A 107 -7.46 -2.72 16.55
CA ASP A 107 -8.09 -1.59 15.87
C ASP A 107 -7.27 -1.17 14.65
N VAL A 108 -7.74 -0.11 13.97
CA VAL A 108 -7.04 0.39 12.77
C VAL A 108 -5.63 0.90 13.10
N ASP A 109 -5.45 1.57 14.22
CA ASP A 109 -4.12 2.05 14.62
C ASP A 109 -3.16 0.90 14.85
N ALA A 110 -3.61 -0.17 15.50
CA ALA A 110 -2.80 -1.37 15.70
C ALA A 110 -2.50 -2.06 14.36
N LEU A 111 -3.45 -2.07 13.43
CA LEU A 111 -3.23 -2.60 12.08
C LEU A 111 -2.17 -1.79 11.35
N MET A 112 -2.24 -0.48 11.42
CA MET A 112 -1.27 0.40 10.75
C MET A 112 0.15 0.16 11.26
N ALA A 113 0.32 -0.14 12.54
CA ALA A 113 1.60 -0.44 13.15
C ALA A 113 2.08 -1.88 12.90
N SER A 114 1.20 -2.77 12.44
CA SER A 114 1.52 -4.18 12.19
C SER A 114 2.43 -4.34 10.99
N THR A 115 3.19 -5.42 10.97
CA THR A 115 3.98 -5.81 9.82
C THR A 115 3.04 -6.27 8.69
N TYR A 116 3.19 -5.68 7.51
CA TYR A 116 2.45 -6.07 6.33
C TYR A 116 2.83 -7.51 5.93
N ILE A 117 1.94 -8.19 5.22
CA ILE A 117 2.09 -9.62 4.93
C ILE A 117 3.40 -9.97 4.19
N ASP A 118 4.01 -9.01 3.50
CA ASP A 118 5.29 -9.21 2.83
C ASP A 118 6.48 -9.34 3.80
N GLY A 119 6.28 -9.01 5.08
CA GLY A 119 7.32 -9.08 6.10
C GLY A 119 8.37 -7.98 6.03
N ALA A 120 8.26 -7.05 5.11
CA ALA A 120 9.28 -6.03 4.84
C ALA A 120 8.98 -4.67 5.44
N THR A 121 7.69 -4.29 5.49
CA THR A 121 7.28 -2.95 5.95
C THR A 121 6.09 -3.04 6.87
N THR A 122 5.75 -1.90 7.50
CA THR A 122 4.48 -1.78 8.24
C THR A 122 3.34 -1.55 7.26
N VAL A 123 2.11 -1.79 7.72
CA VAL A 123 0.91 -1.49 6.94
C VAL A 123 0.86 0.01 6.60
N GLU A 124 1.21 0.87 7.55
CA GLU A 124 1.24 2.32 7.32
C GLU A 124 2.20 2.69 6.18
N ALA A 125 3.40 2.15 6.18
CA ALA A 125 4.38 2.41 5.12
C ALA A 125 3.87 1.90 3.76
N LYS A 126 3.25 0.73 3.75
CA LYS A 126 2.68 0.16 2.52
C LYS A 126 1.51 0.99 2.00
N LEU A 127 0.67 1.48 2.90
CA LEU A 127 -0.44 2.37 2.53
C LEU A 127 0.07 3.65 1.86
N LYS A 128 1.09 4.28 2.42
CA LYS A 128 1.70 5.48 1.84
C LYS A 128 2.29 5.20 0.47
N GLU A 129 2.93 4.05 0.30
CA GLU A 129 3.44 3.60 -0.98
C GLU A 129 2.32 3.44 -2.01
N MET A 130 1.20 2.83 -1.61
CA MET A 130 0.05 2.65 -2.48
C MET A 130 -0.59 3.99 -2.89
N ILE A 131 -0.68 4.94 -1.97
CA ILE A 131 -1.16 6.30 -2.28
C ILE A 131 -0.26 6.95 -3.33
N PHE A 132 1.04 6.77 -3.22
CA PHE A 132 2.00 7.31 -4.18
C PHE A 132 1.85 6.65 -5.56
N VAL A 133 1.76 5.33 -5.60
CA VAL A 133 1.65 4.56 -6.86
C VAL A 133 0.33 4.85 -7.57
N ILE A 134 -0.77 4.86 -6.84
CA ILE A 134 -2.11 5.04 -7.40
C ILE A 134 -2.44 6.52 -7.65
N GLY A 135 -1.90 7.42 -6.83
CA GLY A 135 -2.10 8.86 -7.00
C GLY A 135 -3.37 9.40 -6.36
N GLU A 136 -4.08 8.62 -5.58
CA GLU A 136 -5.29 9.04 -4.86
C GLU A 136 -5.14 8.79 -3.36
N LYS A 137 -5.92 9.52 -2.57
CA LYS A 137 -6.06 9.21 -1.15
C LYS A 137 -6.66 7.82 -1.01
N ILE A 138 -6.06 7.01 -0.17
CA ILE A 138 -6.55 5.69 0.22
C ILE A 138 -6.59 5.69 1.75
N SER A 139 -7.67 5.21 2.33
CA SER A 139 -7.76 5.08 3.78
C SER A 139 -8.37 3.74 4.17
N ILE A 140 -7.80 3.13 5.20
CA ILE A 140 -8.38 1.95 5.84
C ILE A 140 -9.41 2.48 6.81
N ARG A 141 -10.68 2.33 6.46
CA ARG A 141 -11.75 2.91 7.27
C ARG A 141 -12.04 2.09 8.51
N ARG A 142 -12.21 0.79 8.30
CA ARG A 142 -12.55 -0.12 9.40
C ARG A 142 -12.36 -1.57 8.98
N PHE A 143 -12.23 -2.43 9.97
CA PHE A 143 -12.21 -3.87 9.77
C PHE A 143 -12.80 -4.58 10.97
N VAL A 144 -13.16 -5.84 10.78
CA VAL A 144 -13.61 -6.70 11.85
C VAL A 144 -13.02 -8.09 11.68
N VAL A 145 -12.68 -8.73 12.78
CA VAL A 145 -12.20 -10.12 12.82
C VAL A 145 -13.14 -10.89 13.71
N VAL A 146 -13.64 -12.00 13.19
CA VAL A 146 -14.55 -12.86 13.94
C VAL A 146 -14.02 -14.28 13.93
N ASN A 147 -14.00 -14.91 15.11
CA ASN A 147 -13.60 -16.30 15.27
C ASN A 147 -14.84 -17.16 15.43
N GLY A 148 -14.81 -18.35 14.84
CA GLY A 148 -15.86 -19.33 15.04
C GLY A 148 -17.15 -19.13 14.25
N LEU A 149 -17.18 -18.19 13.30
CA LEU A 149 -18.31 -18.01 12.39
C LEU A 149 -18.22 -18.99 11.22
N ALA A 150 -18.13 -20.26 11.52
CA ALA A 150 -18.08 -21.28 10.49
C ALA A 150 -19.45 -21.68 9.97
N ARG A 151 -20.48 -21.07 10.48
CA ARG A 151 -21.83 -21.43 10.09
C ARG A 151 -22.34 -20.62 8.92
N THR A 152 -22.85 -21.31 8.00
CA THR A 152 -23.62 -20.72 6.90
C THR A 152 -25.07 -20.65 7.29
#